data_5df187ac7572e3444c7a7b55d781b2c3
#
_entry.id   5df187ac7572e3444c7a7b55d781b2c3
#
_cell.length_a   1.000
_cell.length_b   1.000
_cell.length_c   1.000
_cell.angle_alpha   90.00
_cell.angle_beta   90.00
_cell.angle_gamma   90.00
#
_symmetry.space_group_name_H-M   'P 1'
#
loop_
_entity.id
_entity.type
_entity.pdbx_description
1 polymer ?
#
loop_
_entity_poly.entity_id
_entity_poly.type
_entity_poly.pdbx_seq_one_letter_code
_entity_poly.pdbx_strand_id
1 'polypeptide(L)'
;MKKKLLVLAVAVVALAVAAWAVYRPASDPNRLTLYGNVDIRQVSLAFDGSDRVAEMRVEEGDRVRAGQVLALLDTRTLALQLEQARAELDAREQALQRLRNGTRPEEVQQARAQTAAAQADAELAARQWQRLRGVAGHTAGRAVSQEDLDSAASRMHVAQARLEAQRQALRLAQLGPRAEDIAEAVASRDAAKARAALLQHQMDLARLKAPRDAVVRARLLEPGDMASPQRPAYTLAIYDPKWIRAYVSEADLGRIRLGGPAQVYTDSHPDQPIAGSIGYISSVAEFTPKSVQTESLRTSLVYEVRVLVADPQDRLRLGMPATVQIDTQAPPPAEPRSPAS
;
A
#
# COMPACT_ATOMS: atom_id res chain seq x y z
N MET A 1 65.92 8.74 -67.13
CA MET A 1 65.36 7.83 -66.10
C MET A 1 64.56 8.55 -64.97
N LYS A 2 65.05 9.70 -64.48
CA LYS A 2 64.40 10.44 -63.36
C LYS A 2 62.92 10.90 -63.62
N LYS A 3 62.59 11.31 -64.86
CA LYS A 3 61.23 11.74 -65.26
C LYS A 3 60.20 10.58 -65.23
N LYS A 4 60.59 9.36 -65.60
CA LYS A 4 59.67 8.18 -65.54
C LYS A 4 59.37 7.71 -64.10
N LEU A 5 60.40 7.86 -63.22
CA LEU A 5 60.18 7.55 -61.76
C LEU A 5 59.30 8.55 -61.12
N LEU A 6 59.31 9.82 -61.46
CA LEU A 6 58.44 10.85 -60.93
C LEU A 6 56.98 10.64 -61.35
N VAL A 7 56.77 10.26 -62.64
CA VAL A 7 55.37 9.95 -63.11
C VAL A 7 54.82 8.72 -62.44
N LEU A 8 55.64 7.70 -62.20
CA LEU A 8 55.20 6.50 -61.47
C LEU A 8 54.84 6.81 -60.01
N ALA A 9 55.60 7.64 -59.30
CA ALA A 9 55.36 8.07 -57.98
C ALA A 9 54.05 8.87 -57.86
N VAL A 10 53.80 9.79 -58.81
CA VAL A 10 52.54 10.55 -58.84
C VAL A 10 51.33 9.63 -59.11
N ALA A 11 51.43 8.63 -59.96
CA ALA A 11 50.38 7.67 -60.25
C ALA A 11 50.05 6.80 -59.02
N VAL A 12 51.10 6.37 -58.29
CA VAL A 12 50.87 5.59 -57.02
C VAL A 12 50.18 6.43 -55.93
N VAL A 13 50.56 7.70 -55.77
CA VAL A 13 49.91 8.61 -54.83
C VAL A 13 48.49 8.89 -55.25
N ALA A 14 48.22 9.09 -56.55
CA ALA A 14 46.83 9.28 -57.03
C ALA A 14 45.95 8.04 -56.81
N LEU A 15 46.51 6.82 -57.05
CA LEU A 15 45.79 5.57 -56.72
C LEU A 15 45.57 5.37 -55.25
N ALA A 16 46.55 5.74 -54.40
CA ALA A 16 46.38 5.66 -52.95
C ALA A 16 45.34 6.64 -52.43
N VAL A 17 45.29 7.87 -52.97
CA VAL A 17 44.26 8.88 -52.64
C VAL A 17 42.90 8.44 -53.18
N ALA A 18 42.78 7.87 -54.37
CA ALA A 18 41.53 7.33 -54.88
C ALA A 18 41.01 6.12 -54.05
N ALA A 19 41.91 5.19 -53.69
CA ALA A 19 41.64 4.09 -52.84
C ALA A 19 41.15 4.59 -51.42
N TRP A 20 41.86 5.58 -50.85
CA TRP A 20 41.46 6.18 -49.57
C TRP A 20 40.10 6.89 -49.63
N ALA A 21 39.78 7.57 -50.76
CA ALA A 21 38.48 8.21 -50.96
C ALA A 21 37.35 7.18 -51.16
N VAL A 22 37.61 6.04 -51.81
CA VAL A 22 36.64 4.94 -52.00
C VAL A 22 36.44 4.13 -50.69
N TYR A 23 37.51 3.95 -49.89
CA TYR A 23 37.46 3.23 -48.63
C TYR A 23 37.06 4.10 -47.41
N ARG A 24 36.84 5.40 -47.59
CA ARG A 24 36.19 6.19 -46.51
C ARG A 24 34.77 5.64 -46.29
N PRO A 25 34.42 5.15 -45.09
CA PRO A 25 33.06 4.80 -44.82
C PRO A 25 32.23 6.08 -44.98
N ALA A 26 31.38 6.11 -46.03
CA ALA A 26 30.43 7.20 -46.22
C ALA A 26 29.51 7.21 -44.98
N SER A 27 29.60 8.27 -44.19
CA SER A 27 28.61 8.51 -43.12
C SER A 27 27.26 8.61 -43.84
N ASP A 28 26.39 7.62 -43.62
CA ASP A 28 25.05 7.61 -44.17
C ASP A 28 24.31 8.83 -43.59
N PRO A 29 23.95 9.82 -44.43
CA PRO A 29 23.29 11.04 -43.94
C PRO A 29 21.96 10.78 -43.25
N ASN A 30 21.40 9.59 -43.42
CA ASN A 30 20.11 9.18 -42.84
C ASN A 30 20.27 8.44 -41.52
N ARG A 31 21.50 8.12 -41.10
CA ARG A 31 21.81 7.47 -39.81
C ARG A 31 22.45 8.45 -38.86
N LEU A 32 21.82 8.66 -37.74
CA LEU A 32 22.35 9.42 -36.59
C LEU A 32 22.95 8.45 -35.59
N THR A 33 24.25 8.61 -35.29
CA THR A 33 24.91 7.79 -34.27
C THR A 33 25.09 8.62 -33.02
N LEU A 34 24.53 8.14 -31.89
CA LEU A 34 24.66 8.74 -30.58
C LEU A 34 25.45 7.79 -29.68
N TYR A 35 26.21 8.39 -28.77
CA TYR A 35 26.97 7.65 -27.74
C TYR A 35 26.34 7.91 -26.39
N GLY A 36 26.27 6.85 -25.58
CA GLY A 36 25.67 6.94 -24.27
C GLY A 36 25.99 5.75 -23.39
N ASN A 37 25.36 5.70 -22.26
CA ASN A 37 25.51 4.62 -21.29
C ASN A 37 24.19 4.00 -20.95
N VAL A 38 24.20 2.71 -20.63
CA VAL A 38 23.04 1.99 -20.09
C VAL A 38 22.70 2.57 -18.73
N ASP A 39 21.44 2.96 -18.56
CA ASP A 39 20.91 3.41 -17.29
C ASP A 39 19.69 2.53 -16.89
N ILE A 40 19.47 2.39 -15.59
CA ILE A 40 18.45 1.51 -15.03
C ILE A 40 17.81 2.25 -13.86
N ARG A 41 16.49 2.15 -13.76
CA ARG A 41 15.77 2.72 -12.62
C ARG A 41 16.19 2.04 -11.33
N GLN A 42 16.52 2.83 -10.32
CA GLN A 42 16.89 2.33 -9.00
C GLN A 42 15.84 2.75 -7.97
N VAL A 43 15.60 1.87 -7.00
CA VAL A 43 14.73 2.13 -5.87
C VAL A 43 15.52 1.82 -4.60
N SER A 44 15.62 2.80 -3.72
CA SER A 44 16.16 2.62 -2.38
C SER A 44 15.03 2.22 -1.45
N LEU A 45 15.14 1.06 -0.83
CA LEU A 45 14.17 0.52 0.11
C LEU A 45 14.66 0.74 1.54
N ALA A 46 13.85 1.43 2.34
CA ALA A 46 14.04 1.58 3.78
C ALA A 46 12.90 0.90 4.52
N PHE A 47 13.10 0.57 5.78
CA PHE A 47 12.03 0.18 6.67
C PHE A 47 11.25 1.40 7.15
N ASP A 48 9.95 1.25 7.36
CA ASP A 48 9.12 2.31 7.96
C ASP A 48 9.31 2.42 9.48
N GLY A 49 9.78 1.34 10.13
CA GLY A 49 10.05 1.27 11.58
C GLY A 49 11.50 1.50 11.93
N SER A 50 11.75 1.79 13.22
CA SER A 50 13.09 2.01 13.80
C SER A 50 13.42 0.91 14.80
N ASP A 51 13.52 -0.33 14.33
CA ASP A 51 13.84 -1.50 15.11
C ASP A 51 15.12 -2.18 14.61
N ARG A 52 15.62 -3.16 15.37
CA ARG A 52 16.82 -3.92 14.98
C ARG A 52 16.49 -4.85 13.81
N VAL A 53 17.36 -4.91 12.82
CA VAL A 53 17.30 -5.89 11.74
C VAL A 53 17.53 -7.30 12.32
N ALA A 54 16.56 -8.18 12.18
CA ALA A 54 16.64 -9.58 12.62
C ALA A 54 17.26 -10.45 11.53
N GLU A 55 16.85 -10.27 10.28
CA GLU A 55 17.24 -11.14 9.17
C GLU A 55 17.29 -10.37 7.86
N MET A 56 18.32 -10.65 7.07
CA MET A 56 18.45 -10.24 5.68
C MET A 56 18.42 -11.50 4.82
N ARG A 57 17.46 -11.60 3.88
CA ARG A 57 17.13 -12.85 3.16
C ARG A 57 17.68 -12.92 1.76
N VAL A 58 18.21 -11.84 1.25
CA VAL A 58 18.73 -11.74 -0.11
C VAL A 58 20.08 -11.03 -0.11
N GLU A 59 20.92 -11.45 -1.03
CA GLU A 59 22.27 -10.93 -1.23
C GLU A 59 22.35 -10.06 -2.48
N GLU A 60 23.46 -9.35 -2.62
CA GLU A 60 23.75 -8.55 -3.80
C GLU A 60 23.84 -9.44 -5.05
N GLY A 61 23.16 -9.05 -6.12
CA GLY A 61 23.05 -9.80 -7.36
C GLY A 61 21.81 -10.71 -7.45
N ASP A 62 21.11 -10.95 -6.35
CA ASP A 62 19.91 -11.78 -6.36
C ASP A 62 18.76 -11.15 -7.14
N ARG A 63 18.02 -11.96 -7.86
CA ARG A 63 16.76 -11.57 -8.50
C ARG A 63 15.61 -11.74 -7.53
N VAL A 64 14.84 -10.68 -7.35
CA VAL A 64 13.70 -10.63 -6.45
C VAL A 64 12.41 -10.33 -7.21
N ARG A 65 11.30 -10.88 -6.75
CA ARG A 65 9.96 -10.69 -7.32
C ARG A 65 9.16 -9.68 -6.52
N ALA A 66 8.21 -9.04 -7.16
CA ALA A 66 7.24 -8.18 -6.48
C ALA A 66 6.57 -8.90 -5.30
N GLY A 67 6.54 -8.25 -4.13
CA GLY A 67 5.98 -8.81 -2.89
C GLY A 67 6.90 -9.77 -2.13
N GLN A 68 8.05 -10.18 -2.68
CA GLN A 68 9.02 -11.02 -1.98
C GLN A 68 9.58 -10.30 -0.76
N VAL A 69 9.64 -11.00 0.38
CA VAL A 69 10.24 -10.48 1.62
C VAL A 69 11.76 -10.52 1.50
N LEU A 70 12.40 -9.37 1.65
CA LEU A 70 13.84 -9.18 1.53
C LEU A 70 14.54 -9.15 2.88
N ALA A 71 13.90 -8.58 3.89
CA ALA A 71 14.43 -8.49 5.24
C ALA A 71 13.32 -8.39 6.27
N LEU A 72 13.67 -8.65 7.53
CA LEU A 72 12.77 -8.62 8.68
C LEU A 72 13.40 -7.81 9.81
N LEU A 73 12.58 -7.03 10.50
CA LEU A 73 12.93 -6.44 11.79
C LEU A 73 12.64 -7.42 12.93
N ASP A 74 13.20 -7.16 14.10
CA ASP A 74 12.86 -7.85 15.33
C ASP A 74 11.48 -7.39 15.82
N THR A 75 10.50 -8.26 15.67
CA THR A 75 9.09 -7.97 15.98
C THR A 75 8.64 -8.53 17.32
N ARG A 76 9.53 -9.04 18.17
CA ARG A 76 9.16 -9.69 19.45
C ARG A 76 8.33 -8.77 20.34
N THR A 77 8.75 -7.52 20.50
CA THR A 77 7.98 -6.52 21.27
C THR A 77 6.64 -6.21 20.66
N LEU A 78 6.60 -6.00 19.34
CA LEU A 78 5.35 -5.76 18.61
C LEU A 78 4.40 -6.95 18.69
N ALA A 79 4.92 -8.18 18.66
CA ALA A 79 4.10 -9.39 18.77
C ALA A 79 3.42 -9.46 20.15
N LEU A 80 4.15 -9.18 21.24
CA LEU A 80 3.57 -9.14 22.59
C LEU A 80 2.53 -8.01 22.74
N GLN A 81 2.79 -6.84 22.18
CA GLN A 81 1.84 -5.73 22.18
C GLN A 81 0.57 -6.06 21.39
N LEU A 82 0.69 -6.74 20.25
CA LEU A 82 -0.43 -7.18 19.46
C LEU A 82 -1.26 -8.24 20.20
N GLU A 83 -0.62 -9.18 20.87
CA GLU A 83 -1.28 -10.18 21.69
C GLU A 83 -2.08 -9.52 22.83
N GLN A 84 -1.47 -8.56 23.53
CA GLN A 84 -2.15 -7.77 24.55
C GLN A 84 -3.37 -7.02 24.00
N ALA A 85 -3.21 -6.35 22.85
CA ALA A 85 -4.31 -5.60 22.22
C ALA A 85 -5.45 -6.52 21.76
N ARG A 86 -5.14 -7.72 21.29
CA ARG A 86 -6.13 -8.73 20.93
C ARG A 86 -6.90 -9.23 22.15
N ALA A 87 -6.20 -9.51 23.26
CA ALA A 87 -6.85 -9.91 24.51
C ALA A 87 -7.77 -8.80 25.04
N GLU A 88 -7.37 -7.52 24.91
CA GLU A 88 -8.24 -6.40 25.26
C GLU A 88 -9.46 -6.31 24.35
N LEU A 89 -9.33 -6.49 23.04
CA LEU A 89 -10.44 -6.55 22.09
C LEU A 89 -11.43 -7.66 22.47
N ASP A 90 -10.93 -8.86 22.75
CA ASP A 90 -11.76 -9.99 23.14
C ASP A 90 -12.55 -9.69 24.43
N ALA A 91 -11.90 -9.05 25.41
CA ALA A 91 -12.58 -8.63 26.65
C ALA A 91 -13.72 -7.61 26.38
N ARG A 92 -13.51 -6.65 25.47
CA ARG A 92 -14.55 -5.67 25.07
C ARG A 92 -15.67 -6.33 24.27
N GLU A 93 -15.36 -7.30 23.43
CA GLU A 93 -16.36 -8.08 22.70
C GLU A 93 -17.25 -8.87 23.65
N GLN A 94 -16.68 -9.53 24.66
CA GLN A 94 -17.43 -10.23 25.69
C GLN A 94 -18.30 -9.29 26.55
N ALA A 95 -17.79 -8.08 26.83
CA ALA A 95 -18.57 -7.07 27.55
C ALA A 95 -19.79 -6.60 26.73
N LEU A 96 -19.59 -6.32 25.44
CA LEU A 96 -20.66 -5.97 24.51
C LEU A 96 -21.67 -7.11 24.38
N GLN A 97 -21.19 -8.34 24.26
CA GLN A 97 -22.06 -9.51 24.14
C GLN A 97 -22.95 -9.70 25.40
N ARG A 98 -22.39 -9.48 26.60
CA ARG A 98 -23.20 -9.49 27.84
C ARG A 98 -24.32 -8.45 27.83
N LEU A 99 -24.02 -7.21 27.39
CA LEU A 99 -25.02 -6.16 27.28
C LEU A 99 -26.10 -6.52 26.25
N ARG A 100 -25.71 -7.07 25.10
CA ARG A 100 -26.67 -7.50 24.07
C ARG A 100 -27.56 -8.67 24.51
N ASN A 101 -27.01 -9.57 25.28
CA ASN A 101 -27.80 -10.68 25.86
C ASN A 101 -28.85 -10.20 26.89
N GLY A 102 -28.64 -9.00 27.44
CA GLY A 102 -29.58 -8.37 28.36
C GLY A 102 -29.64 -9.04 29.73
N THR A 103 -30.79 -8.88 30.40
CA THR A 103 -31.06 -9.48 31.70
C THR A 103 -31.15 -11.01 31.58
N ARG A 104 -30.63 -11.73 32.55
CA ARG A 104 -30.68 -13.19 32.56
C ARG A 104 -32.11 -13.71 32.57
N PRO A 105 -32.42 -14.78 31.82
CA PRO A 105 -33.79 -15.36 31.80
C PRO A 105 -34.33 -15.68 33.19
N GLU A 106 -33.46 -16.12 34.11
CA GLU A 106 -33.83 -16.47 35.50
C GLU A 106 -34.28 -15.23 36.29
N GLU A 107 -33.60 -14.08 36.10
CA GLU A 107 -33.95 -12.81 36.73
C GLU A 107 -35.34 -12.31 36.24
N VAL A 108 -35.59 -12.45 34.93
CA VAL A 108 -36.91 -12.13 34.35
C VAL A 108 -38.00 -13.07 34.90
N GLN A 109 -37.72 -14.36 35.06
CA GLN A 109 -38.67 -15.33 35.66
C GLN A 109 -38.94 -15.01 37.12
N GLN A 110 -37.92 -14.62 37.87
CA GLN A 110 -38.10 -14.19 39.28
C GLN A 110 -39.00 -12.95 39.38
N ALA A 111 -38.76 -11.93 38.53
CA ALA A 111 -39.57 -10.74 38.48
C ALA A 111 -41.04 -11.04 38.08
N ARG A 112 -41.26 -12.00 37.17
CA ARG A 112 -42.60 -12.49 36.81
C ARG A 112 -43.30 -13.15 37.99
N ALA A 113 -42.60 -14.01 38.72
CA ALA A 113 -43.17 -14.69 39.88
C ALA A 113 -43.54 -13.69 40.98
N GLN A 114 -42.70 -12.70 41.26
CA GLN A 114 -42.97 -11.62 42.21
C GLN A 114 -44.20 -10.77 41.80
N THR A 115 -44.30 -10.47 40.50
CA THR A 115 -45.47 -9.75 39.96
C THR A 115 -46.75 -10.58 40.11
N ALA A 116 -46.70 -11.87 39.85
CA ALA A 116 -47.85 -12.77 40.02
C ALA A 116 -48.31 -12.87 41.50
N ALA A 117 -47.37 -12.95 42.45
CA ALA A 117 -47.67 -12.93 43.88
C ALA A 117 -48.34 -11.62 44.32
N ALA A 118 -47.76 -10.46 43.90
CA ALA A 118 -48.36 -9.15 44.21
C ALA A 118 -49.71 -8.95 43.56
N GLN A 119 -49.96 -9.54 42.39
CA GLN A 119 -51.29 -9.52 41.76
C GLN A 119 -52.31 -10.32 42.58
N ALA A 120 -51.99 -11.50 43.07
CA ALA A 120 -52.81 -12.31 43.87
C ALA A 120 -53.21 -11.59 45.22
N ASP A 121 -52.20 -10.91 45.84
CA ASP A 121 -52.41 -10.11 47.03
C ASP A 121 -53.34 -8.91 46.77
N ALA A 122 -53.15 -8.19 45.66
CA ALA A 122 -54.00 -7.05 45.28
C ALA A 122 -55.47 -7.49 45.01
N GLU A 123 -55.63 -8.63 44.32
CA GLU A 123 -56.99 -9.21 44.09
C GLU A 123 -57.66 -9.65 45.36
N LEU A 124 -56.91 -10.25 46.29
CA LEU A 124 -57.47 -10.66 47.60
C LEU A 124 -57.94 -9.43 48.39
N ALA A 125 -57.11 -8.40 48.49
CA ALA A 125 -57.42 -7.16 49.18
C ALA A 125 -58.60 -6.43 48.52
N ALA A 126 -58.71 -6.40 47.21
CA ALA A 126 -59.80 -5.82 46.45
C ALA A 126 -61.14 -6.58 46.74
N ARG A 127 -61.11 -7.94 46.71
CA ARG A 127 -62.27 -8.76 47.02
C ARG A 127 -62.71 -8.57 48.46
N GLN A 128 -61.79 -8.42 49.42
CA GLN A 128 -62.12 -8.19 50.80
C GLN A 128 -62.80 -6.82 51.02
N TRP A 129 -62.25 -5.77 50.42
CA TRP A 129 -62.84 -4.43 50.45
C TRP A 129 -64.24 -4.43 49.81
N GLN A 130 -64.42 -5.05 48.64
CA GLN A 130 -65.74 -5.16 47.98
C GLN A 130 -66.76 -5.88 48.82
N ARG A 131 -66.39 -7.00 49.50
CA ARG A 131 -67.33 -7.71 50.45
C ARG A 131 -67.75 -6.83 51.59
N LEU A 132 -66.82 -6.17 52.30
CA LEU A 132 -67.12 -5.27 53.40
C LEU A 132 -68.00 -4.11 52.98
N ARG A 133 -67.73 -3.51 51.86
CA ARG A 133 -68.56 -2.44 51.28
C ARG A 133 -69.96 -2.91 50.90
N GLY A 134 -70.09 -4.11 50.36
CA GLY A 134 -71.35 -4.71 50.03
C GLY A 134 -72.23 -4.95 51.35
N VAL A 135 -71.63 -5.53 52.41
CA VAL A 135 -72.30 -5.73 53.69
C VAL A 135 -72.69 -4.39 54.31
N ALA A 136 -71.85 -3.37 54.30
CA ALA A 136 -72.17 -2.03 54.80
C ALA A 136 -73.37 -1.41 54.09
N GLY A 137 -73.42 -1.55 52.73
CA GLY A 137 -74.54 -1.08 51.91
C GLY A 137 -75.87 -1.77 52.23
N HIS A 138 -75.88 -3.09 52.46
CA HIS A 138 -77.08 -3.86 52.74
C HIS A 138 -77.59 -3.68 54.19
N THR A 139 -76.69 -3.34 55.14
CA THR A 139 -77.03 -3.21 56.59
C THR A 139 -77.16 -1.75 57.05
N ALA A 140 -77.13 -0.79 56.15
CA ALA A 140 -77.11 0.65 56.47
C ALA A 140 -76.02 1.02 57.49
N GLY A 141 -74.81 0.37 57.35
CA GLY A 141 -73.65 0.62 58.22
C GLY A 141 -73.67 -0.04 59.59
N ARG A 142 -74.72 -0.82 59.95
CA ARG A 142 -74.85 -1.41 61.29
C ARG A 142 -73.98 -2.64 61.56
N ALA A 143 -73.51 -3.34 60.51
CA ALA A 143 -72.76 -4.59 60.64
C ALA A 143 -71.24 -4.44 60.38
N VAL A 144 -70.78 -3.29 59.89
CA VAL A 144 -69.35 -2.99 59.57
C VAL A 144 -69.01 -1.57 60.00
N SER A 145 -67.97 -1.38 60.82
CA SER A 145 -67.50 -0.06 61.21
C SER A 145 -66.87 0.74 60.05
N GLN A 146 -66.94 2.08 60.13
CA GLN A 146 -66.26 2.94 59.16
C GLN A 146 -64.74 2.72 59.19
N GLU A 147 -64.15 2.43 60.37
CA GLU A 147 -62.75 2.11 60.54
C GLU A 147 -62.39 0.82 59.81
N ASP A 148 -63.21 -0.22 59.82
CA ASP A 148 -62.95 -1.45 59.04
C ASP A 148 -62.99 -1.22 57.55
N LEU A 149 -63.90 -0.39 57.05
CA LEU A 149 -63.97 0.00 55.63
C LEU A 149 -62.73 0.80 55.21
N ASP A 150 -62.32 1.78 56.00
CA ASP A 150 -61.15 2.61 55.70
C ASP A 150 -59.85 1.79 55.77
N SER A 151 -59.74 0.86 56.74
CA SER A 151 -58.63 -0.09 56.85
C SER A 151 -58.58 -1.02 55.63
N ALA A 152 -59.71 -1.57 55.19
CA ALA A 152 -59.71 -2.44 54.00
C ALA A 152 -59.42 -1.68 52.70
N ALA A 153 -59.94 -0.44 52.59
CA ALA A 153 -59.60 0.43 51.47
C ALA A 153 -58.11 0.75 51.42
N SER A 154 -57.54 1.12 52.58
CA SER A 154 -56.08 1.38 52.68
C SER A 154 -55.24 0.15 52.29
N ARG A 155 -55.61 -1.05 52.78
CA ARG A 155 -54.92 -2.31 52.40
C ARG A 155 -54.99 -2.57 50.89
N MET A 156 -56.16 -2.35 50.28
CA MET A 156 -56.35 -2.49 48.85
C MET A 156 -55.44 -1.53 48.08
N HIS A 157 -55.38 -0.25 48.45
CA HIS A 157 -54.53 0.74 47.82
C HIS A 157 -53.07 0.39 47.98
N VAL A 158 -52.57 -0.04 49.12
CA VAL A 158 -51.24 -0.49 49.39
C VAL A 158 -50.85 -1.70 48.48
N ALA A 159 -51.75 -2.69 48.40
CA ALA A 159 -51.54 -3.87 47.58
C ALA A 159 -51.50 -3.53 46.09
N GLN A 160 -52.39 -2.63 45.63
CA GLN A 160 -52.32 -2.11 44.22
C GLN A 160 -51.05 -1.36 43.91
N ALA A 161 -50.62 -0.48 44.84
CA ALA A 161 -49.29 0.24 44.62
C ALA A 161 -48.08 -0.71 44.55
N ARG A 162 -48.12 -1.78 45.42
CA ARG A 162 -47.10 -2.82 45.39
C ARG A 162 -47.10 -3.60 44.07
N LEU A 163 -48.27 -3.97 43.55
CA LEU A 163 -48.43 -4.63 42.27
C LEU A 163 -47.84 -3.76 41.13
N GLU A 164 -48.18 -2.47 41.12
CA GLU A 164 -47.66 -1.57 40.09
C GLU A 164 -46.14 -1.44 40.17
N ALA A 165 -45.56 -1.36 41.38
CA ALA A 165 -44.11 -1.36 41.56
C ALA A 165 -43.46 -2.64 41.00
N GLN A 166 -44.03 -3.83 41.22
CA GLN A 166 -43.53 -5.09 40.69
C GLN A 166 -43.68 -5.18 39.15
N ARG A 167 -44.79 -4.65 38.60
CA ARG A 167 -44.94 -4.54 37.14
C ARG A 167 -43.87 -3.69 36.50
N GLN A 168 -43.54 -2.55 37.10
CA GLN A 168 -42.45 -1.69 36.58
C GLN A 168 -41.09 -2.38 36.70
N ALA A 169 -40.82 -3.09 37.80
CA ALA A 169 -39.58 -3.88 37.95
C ALA A 169 -39.46 -4.98 36.87
N LEU A 170 -40.55 -5.71 36.60
CA LEU A 170 -40.59 -6.70 35.53
C LEU A 170 -40.33 -6.06 34.15
N ARG A 171 -40.99 -4.92 33.89
CA ARG A 171 -40.81 -4.19 32.64
C ARG A 171 -39.37 -3.77 32.44
N LEU A 172 -38.70 -3.23 33.48
CA LEU A 172 -37.26 -2.86 33.43
C LEU A 172 -36.37 -4.09 33.15
N ALA A 173 -36.63 -5.22 33.80
CA ALA A 173 -35.93 -6.46 33.58
C ALA A 173 -36.09 -6.97 32.13
N GLN A 174 -37.29 -6.78 31.53
CA GLN A 174 -37.56 -7.17 30.14
C GLN A 174 -36.95 -6.22 29.10
N LEU A 175 -36.86 -4.92 29.41
CA LEU A 175 -36.21 -3.92 28.51
C LEU A 175 -34.70 -4.14 28.41
N GLY A 176 -34.09 -4.64 29.50
CA GLY A 176 -32.64 -4.85 29.53
C GLY A 176 -31.81 -3.56 29.57
N PRO A 177 -30.53 -3.60 29.13
CA PRO A 177 -29.62 -2.46 29.10
C PRO A 177 -30.11 -1.35 28.16
N ARG A 178 -29.74 -0.12 28.46
CA ARG A 178 -30.10 1.03 27.65
C ARG A 178 -29.38 0.98 26.29
N ALA A 179 -29.99 1.58 25.28
CA ALA A 179 -29.38 1.67 23.94
C ALA A 179 -28.04 2.44 23.96
N GLU A 180 -27.92 3.44 24.86
CA GLU A 180 -26.72 4.23 25.06
C GLU A 180 -25.56 3.39 25.62
N ASP A 181 -25.87 2.50 26.61
CA ASP A 181 -24.87 1.60 27.21
C ASP A 181 -24.31 0.62 26.15
N ILE A 182 -25.18 0.13 25.27
CA ILE A 182 -24.79 -0.72 24.14
C ILE A 182 -23.98 0.07 23.14
N ALA A 183 -24.34 1.32 22.82
CA ALA A 183 -23.62 2.17 21.90
C ALA A 183 -22.20 2.51 22.42
N GLU A 184 -22.07 2.79 23.72
CA GLU A 184 -20.77 3.01 24.38
C GLU A 184 -19.90 1.75 24.31
N ALA A 185 -20.46 0.57 24.58
CA ALA A 185 -19.73 -0.69 24.50
C ALA A 185 -19.29 -1.00 23.05
N VAL A 186 -20.11 -0.67 22.03
CA VAL A 186 -19.73 -0.77 20.62
C VAL A 186 -18.55 0.14 20.32
N ALA A 187 -18.60 1.42 20.71
CA ALA A 187 -17.53 2.37 20.51
C ALA A 187 -16.22 1.92 21.19
N SER A 188 -16.31 1.40 22.42
CA SER A 188 -15.17 0.87 23.18
C SER A 188 -14.54 -0.35 22.47
N ARG A 189 -15.35 -1.28 21.96
CA ARG A 189 -14.89 -2.44 21.19
C ARG A 189 -14.23 -1.98 19.89
N ASP A 190 -14.79 -1.00 19.17
CA ASP A 190 -14.24 -0.50 17.91
C ASP A 190 -12.90 0.20 18.11
N ALA A 191 -12.73 0.94 19.21
CA ALA A 191 -11.45 1.53 19.59
C ALA A 191 -10.38 0.45 19.86
N ALA A 192 -10.70 -0.61 20.60
CA ALA A 192 -9.79 -1.73 20.83
C ALA A 192 -9.42 -2.46 19.53
N LYS A 193 -10.41 -2.65 18.64
CA LYS A 193 -10.20 -3.24 17.31
C LYS A 193 -9.25 -2.41 16.45
N ALA A 194 -9.42 -1.09 16.44
CA ALA A 194 -8.54 -0.19 15.71
C ALA A 194 -7.10 -0.24 16.23
N ARG A 195 -6.92 -0.35 17.56
CA ARG A 195 -5.60 -0.50 18.18
C ARG A 195 -4.92 -1.81 17.77
N ALA A 196 -5.64 -2.93 17.81
CA ALA A 196 -5.10 -4.22 17.36
C ALA A 196 -4.74 -4.19 15.87
N ALA A 197 -5.56 -3.56 15.03
CA ALA A 197 -5.31 -3.38 13.60
C ALA A 197 -4.06 -2.52 13.34
N LEU A 198 -3.84 -1.46 14.11
CA LEU A 198 -2.64 -0.61 14.00
C LEU A 198 -1.36 -1.43 14.29
N LEU A 199 -1.35 -2.20 15.37
CA LEU A 199 -0.20 -3.03 15.73
C LEU A 199 0.05 -4.14 14.69
N GLN A 200 -1.02 -4.74 14.13
CA GLN A 200 -0.89 -5.68 13.04
C GLN A 200 -0.26 -5.04 11.80
N HIS A 201 -0.68 -3.83 11.45
CA HIS A 201 -0.10 -3.08 10.34
C HIS A 201 1.40 -2.78 10.58
N GLN A 202 1.78 -2.37 11.80
CA GLN A 202 3.18 -2.17 12.16
C GLN A 202 4.01 -3.47 12.02
N MET A 203 3.45 -4.62 12.39
CA MET A 203 4.09 -5.92 12.16
C MET A 203 4.27 -6.25 10.69
N ASP A 204 3.31 -5.86 9.85
CA ASP A 204 3.41 -6.07 8.40
C ASP A 204 4.46 -5.16 7.75
N LEU A 205 4.60 -3.92 8.25
CA LEU A 205 5.64 -2.98 7.84
C LEU A 205 7.05 -3.39 8.30
N ALA A 206 7.16 -4.19 9.35
CA ALA A 206 8.43 -4.76 9.78
C ALA A 206 9.02 -5.79 8.79
N ARG A 207 8.27 -6.13 7.74
CA ARG A 207 8.69 -7.00 6.64
C ARG A 207 8.98 -6.17 5.40
N LEU A 208 10.24 -5.94 5.10
CA LEU A 208 10.64 -5.22 3.90
C LEU A 208 10.39 -6.07 2.67
N LYS A 209 9.54 -5.60 1.75
CA LYS A 209 9.16 -6.32 0.52
C LYS A 209 9.62 -5.58 -0.72
N ALA A 210 9.96 -6.34 -1.76
CA ALA A 210 10.25 -5.77 -3.07
C ALA A 210 8.96 -5.19 -3.69
N PRO A 211 8.95 -3.92 -4.13
CA PRO A 211 7.77 -3.31 -4.75
C PRO A 211 7.52 -3.82 -6.18
N ARG A 212 8.54 -4.33 -6.84
CA ARG A 212 8.54 -4.83 -8.23
C ARG A 212 9.60 -5.89 -8.40
N ASP A 213 9.55 -6.57 -9.55
CA ASP A 213 10.63 -7.44 -10.00
C ASP A 213 11.90 -6.60 -10.23
N ALA A 214 13.01 -7.02 -9.61
CA ALA A 214 14.26 -6.27 -9.59
C ALA A 214 15.45 -7.19 -9.31
N VAL A 215 16.65 -6.61 -9.39
CA VAL A 215 17.90 -7.23 -8.92
C VAL A 215 18.42 -6.42 -7.74
N VAL A 216 18.86 -7.10 -6.69
CA VAL A 216 19.50 -6.44 -5.54
C VAL A 216 20.85 -5.87 -5.99
N ARG A 217 20.99 -4.56 -5.94
CA ARG A 217 22.23 -3.86 -6.31
C ARG A 217 23.18 -3.72 -5.15
N ALA A 218 22.65 -3.36 -3.99
CA ALA A 218 23.47 -3.17 -2.79
C ALA A 218 22.64 -3.51 -1.55
N ARG A 219 23.28 -4.15 -0.57
CA ARG A 219 22.82 -4.37 0.77
C ARG A 219 23.51 -3.36 1.69
N LEU A 220 22.76 -2.51 2.34
CA LEU A 220 23.27 -1.36 3.11
C LEU A 220 23.12 -1.52 4.62
N LEU A 221 22.41 -2.55 5.07
CA LEU A 221 22.24 -2.93 6.47
C LEU A 221 22.62 -4.40 6.67
N GLU A 222 23.04 -4.71 7.90
CA GLU A 222 23.36 -6.06 8.34
C GLU A 222 22.44 -6.51 9.49
N PRO A 223 22.26 -7.84 9.69
CA PRO A 223 21.58 -8.33 10.88
C PRO A 223 22.21 -7.78 12.16
N GLY A 224 21.40 -7.19 13.03
CA GLY A 224 21.85 -6.50 14.23
C GLY A 224 21.91 -4.97 14.12
N ASP A 225 21.95 -4.40 12.94
CA ASP A 225 21.87 -2.95 12.72
C ASP A 225 20.52 -2.39 13.14
N MET A 226 20.51 -1.09 13.48
CA MET A 226 19.26 -0.34 13.69
C MET A 226 18.77 0.20 12.36
N ALA A 227 17.55 -0.21 11.97
CA ALA A 227 16.85 0.33 10.82
C ALA A 227 16.25 1.70 11.14
N SER A 228 16.02 2.51 10.11
CA SER A 228 15.22 3.74 10.20
C SER A 228 14.67 4.11 8.81
N PRO A 229 13.60 4.91 8.73
CA PRO A 229 13.03 5.36 7.45
C PRO A 229 14.00 6.19 6.59
N GLN A 230 15.00 6.81 7.19
CA GLN A 230 15.98 7.65 6.50
C GLN A 230 17.19 6.86 5.99
N ARG A 231 17.38 5.62 6.47
CA ARG A 231 18.52 4.77 6.11
C ARG A 231 18.05 3.59 5.25
N PRO A 232 18.32 3.59 3.94
CA PRO A 232 17.97 2.48 3.08
C PRO A 232 18.62 1.17 3.55
N ALA A 233 17.85 0.09 3.48
CA ALA A 233 18.34 -1.27 3.74
C ALA A 233 18.89 -1.93 2.46
N TYR A 234 18.21 -1.68 1.33
CA TYR A 234 18.60 -2.18 0.02
C TYR A 234 18.49 -1.11 -1.05
N THR A 235 19.32 -1.22 -2.06
CA THR A 235 19.10 -0.57 -3.35
C THR A 235 18.76 -1.65 -4.38
N LEU A 236 17.60 -1.52 -5.01
CA LEU A 236 17.16 -2.42 -6.08
C LEU A 236 17.32 -1.76 -7.44
N ALA A 237 17.75 -2.52 -8.43
CA ALA A 237 17.79 -2.15 -9.83
C ALA A 237 16.62 -2.80 -10.57
N ILE A 238 15.73 -2.00 -11.14
CA ILE A 238 14.58 -2.47 -11.93
C ILE A 238 15.10 -2.73 -13.34
N TYR A 239 15.14 -3.98 -13.75
CA TYR A 239 15.77 -4.41 -15.00
C TYR A 239 14.88 -4.28 -16.24
N ASP A 240 13.60 -3.94 -16.10
CA ASP A 240 12.68 -3.74 -17.22
C ASP A 240 11.72 -2.57 -16.93
N PRO A 241 11.64 -1.58 -17.84
CA PRO A 241 12.51 -1.36 -19.01
C PRO A 241 13.87 -0.76 -18.64
N LYS A 242 14.91 -1.14 -19.35
CA LYS A 242 16.22 -0.45 -19.37
C LYS A 242 16.19 0.67 -20.41
N TRP A 243 17.06 1.64 -20.27
CA TRP A 243 17.24 2.65 -21.31
C TRP A 243 18.72 3.00 -21.50
N ILE A 244 19.01 3.50 -22.69
CA ILE A 244 20.30 4.12 -22.97
C ILE A 244 20.13 5.63 -22.82
N ARG A 245 20.94 6.23 -21.96
CA ARG A 245 21.06 7.67 -21.83
C ARG A 245 22.11 8.12 -22.85
N ALA A 246 21.65 8.71 -23.92
CA ALA A 246 22.53 9.24 -24.99
C ALA A 246 22.34 10.75 -25.10
N TYR A 247 23.24 11.40 -25.80
CA TYR A 247 23.24 12.84 -25.98
C TYR A 247 23.24 13.20 -27.45
N VAL A 248 22.38 14.13 -27.83
CA VAL A 248 22.25 14.65 -29.20
C VAL A 248 22.60 16.12 -29.26
N SER A 249 23.22 16.56 -30.32
CA SER A 249 23.50 17.98 -30.59
C SER A 249 22.23 18.74 -30.94
N GLU A 250 22.19 20.07 -30.73
CA GLU A 250 21.06 20.90 -31.14
C GLU A 250 20.80 20.78 -32.67
N ALA A 251 21.83 20.70 -33.45
CA ALA A 251 21.71 20.57 -34.90
C ALA A 251 21.00 19.29 -35.36
N ASP A 252 21.15 18.21 -34.60
CA ASP A 252 20.56 16.90 -34.91
C ASP A 252 19.23 16.66 -34.20
N LEU A 253 18.85 17.52 -33.21
CA LEU A 253 17.62 17.38 -32.43
C LEU A 253 16.38 17.35 -33.32
N GLY A 254 16.32 18.15 -34.36
CA GLY A 254 15.20 18.19 -35.30
C GLY A 254 15.05 16.92 -36.15
N ARG A 255 16.03 16.03 -36.16
CA ARG A 255 16.04 14.79 -36.94
C ARG A 255 15.49 13.58 -36.15
N ILE A 256 15.29 13.71 -34.82
CA ILE A 256 14.78 12.65 -33.96
C ILE A 256 13.37 12.96 -33.48
N ARG A 257 12.59 11.92 -33.21
CA ARG A 257 11.19 12.04 -32.74
C ARG A 257 10.90 11.02 -31.64
N LEU A 258 10.03 11.36 -30.70
CA LEU A 258 9.51 10.40 -29.74
C LEU A 258 8.87 9.21 -30.42
N GLY A 259 9.11 8.01 -29.90
CA GLY A 259 8.64 6.75 -30.48
C GLY A 259 9.48 6.27 -31.68
N GLY A 260 10.43 7.06 -32.16
CA GLY A 260 11.29 6.68 -33.29
C GLY A 260 12.07 5.40 -32.99
N PRO A 261 12.24 4.48 -33.98
CA PRO A 261 13.02 3.26 -33.81
C PRO A 261 14.51 3.57 -33.69
N ALA A 262 15.19 2.81 -32.83
CA ALA A 262 16.61 2.89 -32.62
C ALA A 262 17.20 1.48 -32.49
N GLN A 263 18.48 1.37 -32.88
CA GLN A 263 19.25 0.14 -32.69
C GLN A 263 20.40 0.43 -31.72
N VAL A 264 20.53 -0.39 -30.70
CA VAL A 264 21.52 -0.24 -29.65
C VAL A 264 22.59 -1.31 -29.82
N TYR A 265 23.83 -0.88 -29.93
CA TYR A 265 25.00 -1.71 -30.03
C TYR A 265 25.84 -1.58 -28.78
N THR A 266 26.48 -2.66 -28.37
CA THR A 266 27.47 -2.68 -27.29
C THR A 266 28.78 -3.21 -27.80
N ASP A 267 29.88 -2.80 -27.19
CA ASP A 267 31.21 -3.27 -27.57
C ASP A 267 31.38 -4.78 -27.39
N SER A 268 30.62 -5.37 -26.48
CA SER A 268 30.60 -6.83 -26.23
C SER A 268 29.90 -7.62 -27.34
N HIS A 269 28.97 -7.00 -28.10
CA HIS A 269 28.16 -7.66 -29.13
C HIS A 269 27.94 -6.69 -30.31
N PRO A 270 28.99 -6.38 -31.06
CA PRO A 270 28.93 -5.35 -32.12
C PRO A 270 28.02 -5.75 -33.29
N ASP A 271 27.83 -7.06 -33.53
CA ASP A 271 27.05 -7.59 -34.66
C ASP A 271 25.60 -7.94 -34.28
N GLN A 272 25.20 -7.75 -33.02
CA GLN A 272 23.85 -8.11 -32.51
C GLN A 272 23.17 -6.89 -31.90
N PRO A 273 22.57 -6.02 -32.71
CA PRO A 273 21.86 -4.86 -32.19
C PRO A 273 20.61 -5.28 -31.35
N ILE A 274 20.37 -4.51 -30.31
CA ILE A 274 19.17 -4.61 -29.53
C ILE A 274 18.17 -3.54 -29.99
N ALA A 275 16.96 -3.94 -30.35
CA ALA A 275 15.95 -3.01 -30.79
C ALA A 275 15.48 -2.13 -29.61
N GLY A 276 15.33 -0.84 -29.89
CA GLY A 276 14.86 0.14 -28.92
C GLY A 276 13.99 1.20 -29.60
N SER A 277 13.43 2.08 -28.78
CA SER A 277 12.65 3.23 -29.23
C SER A 277 12.99 4.47 -28.40
N ILE A 278 12.88 5.65 -29.00
CA ILE A 278 13.11 6.91 -28.30
C ILE A 278 11.95 7.17 -27.36
N GLY A 279 12.18 6.99 -26.06
CA GLY A 279 11.17 7.14 -25.01
C GLY A 279 11.10 8.53 -24.39
N TYR A 280 12.20 9.31 -24.49
CA TYR A 280 12.26 10.65 -23.90
C TYR A 280 13.32 11.50 -24.62
N ILE A 281 13.01 12.76 -24.80
CA ILE A 281 13.92 13.80 -25.28
C ILE A 281 13.83 14.95 -24.30
N SER A 282 14.97 15.35 -23.71
CA SER A 282 15.01 16.48 -22.77
C SER A 282 14.62 17.79 -23.45
N SER A 283 13.82 18.59 -22.78
CA SER A 283 13.49 19.97 -23.20
C SER A 283 14.53 20.99 -22.72
N VAL A 284 15.48 20.56 -21.90
CA VAL A 284 16.52 21.41 -21.33
C VAL A 284 17.87 20.95 -21.86
N ALA A 285 18.64 21.90 -22.38
CA ALA A 285 20.00 21.63 -22.81
C ALA A 285 20.94 21.49 -21.61
N GLU A 286 21.85 20.56 -21.70
CA GLU A 286 22.91 20.33 -20.72
C GLU A 286 24.29 20.61 -21.34
N PHE A 287 25.24 21.03 -20.52
CA PHE A 287 26.63 21.02 -20.95
C PHE A 287 27.15 19.60 -21.02
N THR A 288 27.96 19.29 -22.02
CA THR A 288 28.48 17.94 -22.23
C THR A 288 29.06 17.35 -20.94
N PRO A 289 28.56 16.20 -20.46
CA PRO A 289 29.11 15.54 -19.27
C PRO A 289 30.59 15.24 -19.42
N LYS A 290 31.37 15.36 -18.33
CA LYS A 290 32.82 15.12 -18.30
C LYS A 290 33.27 13.72 -18.77
N SER A 291 32.35 12.79 -18.92
CA SER A 291 32.58 11.43 -19.39
C SER A 291 32.75 11.30 -20.92
N VAL A 292 32.46 12.34 -21.71
CA VAL A 292 32.62 12.34 -23.17
C VAL A 292 33.89 13.12 -23.52
N GLN A 293 34.96 12.40 -23.85
CA GLN A 293 36.31 12.98 -24.06
C GLN A 293 36.64 13.23 -25.53
N THR A 294 35.88 14.08 -26.23
CA THR A 294 36.33 14.58 -27.52
C THR A 294 36.48 16.10 -27.48
N GLU A 295 37.59 16.63 -28.01
CA GLU A 295 37.92 18.06 -27.95
C GLU A 295 36.84 18.98 -28.56
N SER A 296 36.11 18.51 -29.56
CA SER A 296 35.06 19.26 -30.26
C SER A 296 33.73 19.33 -29.52
N LEU A 297 33.50 18.51 -28.50
CA LEU A 297 32.23 18.43 -27.77
C LEU A 297 32.21 19.18 -26.43
N ARG A 298 33.33 19.69 -25.98
CA ARG A 298 33.47 20.34 -24.65
C ARG A 298 32.72 21.67 -24.50
N THR A 299 32.25 22.27 -25.58
CA THR A 299 31.62 23.60 -25.57
C THR A 299 30.22 23.64 -26.19
N SER A 300 29.68 22.52 -26.70
CA SER A 300 28.37 22.49 -27.33
C SER A 300 27.29 22.03 -26.31
N LEU A 301 26.16 22.70 -26.34
CA LEU A 301 24.95 22.27 -25.67
C LEU A 301 24.45 20.98 -26.30
N VAL A 302 24.09 20.03 -25.45
CA VAL A 302 23.56 18.72 -25.86
C VAL A 302 22.22 18.47 -25.12
N TYR A 303 21.39 17.65 -25.73
CA TYR A 303 20.10 17.26 -25.15
C TYR A 303 20.15 15.78 -24.80
N GLU A 304 19.68 15.44 -23.59
CA GLU A 304 19.55 14.05 -23.16
C GLU A 304 18.44 13.36 -23.94
N VAL A 305 18.74 12.19 -24.48
CA VAL A 305 17.79 11.30 -25.14
C VAL A 305 17.82 9.96 -24.43
N ARG A 306 16.64 9.44 -24.05
CA ARG A 306 16.52 8.09 -23.49
C ARG A 306 15.93 7.16 -24.52
N VAL A 307 16.68 6.14 -24.87
CA VAL A 307 16.23 5.06 -25.75
C VAL A 307 15.85 3.88 -24.91
N LEU A 308 14.57 3.57 -24.86
CA LEU A 308 14.02 2.42 -24.15
C LEU A 308 14.38 1.14 -24.89
N VAL A 309 14.81 0.12 -24.17
CA VAL A 309 15.27 -1.15 -24.73
C VAL A 309 14.63 -2.29 -23.97
N ALA A 310 14.10 -3.28 -24.68
CA ALA A 310 13.71 -4.55 -24.10
C ALA A 310 14.92 -5.50 -24.15
N ASP A 311 15.43 -5.88 -22.99
CA ASP A 311 16.60 -6.76 -22.85
C ASP A 311 16.27 -8.03 -22.04
N PRO A 312 15.48 -8.97 -22.59
CA PRO A 312 15.08 -10.18 -21.89
C PRO A 312 16.24 -11.12 -21.57
N GLN A 313 17.34 -10.98 -22.27
CA GLN A 313 18.56 -11.80 -22.06
C GLN A 313 19.52 -11.18 -21.03
N ASP A 314 19.18 -10.01 -20.47
CA ASP A 314 20.01 -9.29 -19.48
C ASP A 314 21.46 -9.04 -19.93
N ARG A 315 21.62 -8.69 -21.21
CA ARG A 315 22.93 -8.39 -21.82
C ARG A 315 23.45 -7.00 -21.42
N LEU A 316 22.57 -6.07 -21.16
CA LEU A 316 22.90 -4.70 -20.80
C LEU A 316 23.12 -4.56 -19.30
N ARG A 317 24.27 -4.03 -18.91
CA ARG A 317 24.62 -3.75 -17.51
C ARG A 317 24.63 -2.25 -17.24
N LEU A 318 24.26 -1.83 -16.04
CA LEU A 318 24.28 -0.43 -15.62
C LEU A 318 25.67 0.19 -15.86
N GLY A 319 25.69 1.37 -16.48
CA GLY A 319 26.92 2.09 -16.79
C GLY A 319 27.68 1.58 -18.01
N MET A 320 27.24 0.49 -18.64
CA MET A 320 27.86 -0.06 -19.83
C MET A 320 27.80 0.94 -21.00
N PRO A 321 28.90 1.23 -21.69
CA PRO A 321 28.90 2.06 -22.90
C PRO A 321 28.02 1.43 -23.98
N ALA A 322 27.26 2.26 -24.68
CA ALA A 322 26.42 1.81 -25.78
C ALA A 322 26.39 2.86 -26.89
N THR A 323 26.36 2.35 -28.13
CA THR A 323 26.17 3.14 -29.33
C THR A 323 24.77 2.99 -29.83
N VAL A 324 24.06 4.11 -30.00
CA VAL A 324 22.69 4.15 -30.50
C VAL A 324 22.70 4.63 -31.95
N GLN A 325 22.16 3.84 -32.85
CA GLN A 325 21.91 4.24 -34.24
C GLN A 325 20.41 4.48 -34.44
N ILE A 326 20.08 5.67 -34.93
CA ILE A 326 18.73 6.12 -35.19
C ILE A 326 18.57 6.31 -36.70
N ASP A 327 17.59 5.66 -37.28
CA ASP A 327 17.20 5.94 -38.67
C ASP A 327 16.22 7.13 -38.67
N THR A 328 16.70 8.25 -39.26
CA THR A 328 15.96 9.52 -39.25
C THR A 328 14.80 9.55 -40.27
N GLN A 329 14.71 8.55 -41.17
CA GLN A 329 13.67 8.45 -42.19
C GLN A 329 12.59 7.39 -41.83
N ALA A 330 12.82 6.54 -40.83
CA ALA A 330 11.87 5.51 -40.47
C ALA A 330 10.59 6.13 -39.91
N PRO A 331 9.39 5.71 -40.38
CA PRO A 331 8.15 6.14 -39.81
C PRO A 331 8.04 5.67 -38.36
N PRO A 332 7.39 6.44 -37.46
CA PRO A 332 7.16 5.98 -36.09
C PRO A 332 6.37 4.68 -36.10
N PRO A 333 6.65 3.73 -35.19
CA PRO A 333 5.82 2.56 -35.04
C PRO A 333 4.37 2.99 -34.79
N ALA A 334 3.43 2.30 -35.43
CA ALA A 334 1.99 2.55 -35.23
C ALA A 334 1.67 2.51 -33.74
N GLU A 335 1.01 3.55 -33.20
CA GLU A 335 0.59 3.61 -31.80
C GLU A 335 -0.16 2.32 -31.43
N PRO A 336 0.19 1.65 -30.33
CA PRO A 336 -0.64 0.59 -29.81
C PRO A 336 -2.02 1.21 -29.51
N ARG A 337 -3.05 0.73 -30.24
CA ARG A 337 -4.43 1.15 -30.00
C ARG A 337 -4.73 0.96 -28.52
N SER A 338 -5.02 2.07 -27.83
CA SER A 338 -5.53 2.08 -26.47
C SER A 338 -6.72 1.12 -26.41
N PRO A 339 -6.79 0.16 -25.50
CA PRO A 339 -8.01 -0.60 -25.32
C PRO A 339 -9.10 0.40 -24.94
N ALA A 340 -10.17 0.41 -25.72
CA ALA A 340 -11.36 1.21 -25.45
C ALA A 340 -11.88 0.89 -24.04
N SER A 341 -12.09 1.94 -23.28
CA SER A 341 -12.65 2.00 -21.92
C SER A 341 -13.98 1.27 -21.77
#